data_186f4e2f557c866cb84b00bbe749debc
#
_entry.id   186f4e2f557c866cb84b00bbe749debc
#
_cell.length_a   1.000
_cell.length_b   1.000
_cell.length_c   1.000
_cell.angle_alpha   90.00
_cell.angle_beta   90.00
_cell.angle_gamma   90.00
#
_symmetry.space_group_name_H-M   'P 1'
#
loop_
_entity.id
_entity.type
_entity.pdbx_description
1 polymer ?
#
loop_
_entity_poly.entity_id
_entity_poly.type
_entity_poly.pdbx_seq_one_letter_code
_entity_poly.pdbx_strand_id
1 'polypeptide(L)'
;ENFIKNKLNKFIYSSTAAVYGNKARPVNEKNTLKPMSPYPKSKLKLENFLKKKKNIIRCIILRYFNVAGSDKKMRCGFNINNDYNLILNLCSASLKKKNFIINGNNYKTNDGTTIRDYIHVEDLAEIHLLTANLILKQQMIKIFNCGYGYGFSVKEILKKFNSIIKNKIKYKIGKRRASDIVISIANPKKLIRATKWKPKYNDLNYLLKSSLRWYKKNISKKKD
;
A
#
# COMPACT_ATOMS: atom_id res chain seq x y z
N GLU A 1 3.77 -25.07 6.78
CA GLU A 1 3.80 -26.56 6.86
C GLU A 1 2.38 -27.12 6.98
N ASN A 2 1.53 -26.63 7.89
CA ASN A 2 0.14 -27.12 8.07
C ASN A 2 -0.71 -27.03 6.78
N PHE A 3 -0.52 -25.99 5.97
CA PHE A 3 -1.19 -25.82 4.68
C PHE A 3 -0.90 -26.99 3.73
N ILE A 4 0.36 -27.41 3.65
CA ILE A 4 0.79 -28.55 2.81
C ILE A 4 0.30 -29.86 3.41
N LYS A 5 0.40 -30.05 4.73
CA LYS A 5 -0.10 -31.25 5.43
C LYS A 5 -1.59 -31.47 5.17
N ASN A 6 -2.39 -30.41 5.08
CA ASN A 6 -3.81 -30.49 4.77
C ASN A 6 -4.13 -30.54 3.26
N LYS A 7 -3.15 -30.91 2.41
CA LYS A 7 -3.29 -31.02 0.95
C LYS A 7 -3.79 -29.74 0.25
N LEU A 8 -3.68 -28.58 0.91
CA LEU A 8 -4.00 -27.30 0.30
C LEU A 8 -2.81 -26.85 -0.56
N ASN A 9 -3.04 -26.53 -1.81
CA ASN A 9 -1.96 -26.21 -2.75
C ASN A 9 -2.11 -24.86 -3.47
N LYS A 10 -3.17 -24.11 -3.19
CA LYS A 10 -3.43 -22.78 -3.80
C LYS A 10 -3.36 -21.69 -2.74
N PHE A 11 -2.53 -20.67 -2.96
CA PHE A 11 -2.27 -19.66 -1.95
C PHE A 11 -2.02 -18.28 -2.57
N ILE A 12 -2.68 -17.23 -2.05
CA ILE A 12 -2.37 -15.84 -2.36
C ILE A 12 -1.64 -15.25 -1.16
N TYR A 13 -0.43 -14.75 -1.39
CA TYR A 13 0.41 -14.19 -0.33
C TYR A 13 0.46 -12.66 -0.43
N SER A 14 0.01 -12.00 0.63
CA SER A 14 0.10 -10.56 0.81
C SER A 14 1.53 -10.17 1.22
N SER A 15 2.35 -9.79 0.23
CA SER A 15 3.70 -9.27 0.41
C SER A 15 3.71 -7.73 0.37
N THR A 16 4.87 -7.13 0.26
CA THR A 16 5.05 -5.68 0.34
C THR A 16 6.06 -5.16 -0.69
N ALA A 17 5.83 -3.95 -1.21
CA ALA A 17 6.80 -3.23 -2.03
C ALA A 17 8.08 -2.85 -1.27
N ALA A 18 8.04 -2.80 0.07
CA ALA A 18 9.22 -2.49 0.88
C ALA A 18 10.38 -3.49 0.72
N VAL A 19 10.13 -4.68 0.14
CA VAL A 19 11.20 -5.65 -0.21
C VAL A 19 12.20 -5.10 -1.22
N TYR A 20 11.82 -4.10 -2.04
CA TYR A 20 12.71 -3.49 -3.01
C TYR A 20 13.74 -2.53 -2.39
N GLY A 21 13.45 -1.97 -1.21
CA GLY A 21 14.24 -0.86 -0.64
C GLY A 21 14.15 0.41 -1.49
N ASN A 22 15.17 1.27 -1.39
CA ASN A 22 15.24 2.52 -2.14
C ASN A 22 15.48 2.27 -3.63
N LYS A 23 14.63 2.85 -4.49
CA LYS A 23 14.75 2.85 -5.94
C LYS A 23 14.41 4.25 -6.48
N ALA A 24 15.17 4.71 -7.46
CA ALA A 24 14.94 6.04 -8.07
C ALA A 24 13.81 6.05 -9.12
N ARG A 25 13.35 4.87 -9.56
CA ARG A 25 12.37 4.69 -10.66
C ARG A 25 11.27 3.72 -10.24
N PRO A 26 10.12 3.69 -10.94
CA PRO A 26 9.12 2.67 -10.73
C PRO A 26 9.71 1.26 -10.85
N VAL A 27 9.38 0.39 -9.89
CA VAL A 27 9.96 -0.95 -9.80
C VAL A 27 9.07 -2.00 -10.45
N ASN A 28 9.70 -2.93 -11.19
CA ASN A 28 9.07 -4.15 -11.67
C ASN A 28 9.53 -5.35 -10.83
N GLU A 29 8.90 -6.51 -11.03
CA GLU A 29 9.13 -7.70 -10.21
C GLU A 29 10.50 -8.35 -10.40
N LYS A 30 11.27 -7.96 -11.45
CA LYS A 30 12.65 -8.41 -11.71
C LYS A 30 13.71 -7.56 -11.01
N ASN A 31 13.33 -6.38 -10.48
CA ASN A 31 14.27 -5.50 -9.78
C ASN A 31 14.87 -6.19 -8.54
N THR A 32 16.13 -5.86 -8.25
CA THR A 32 16.84 -6.35 -7.06
C THR A 32 16.11 -6.02 -5.77
N LEU A 33 16.10 -6.96 -4.84
CA LEU A 33 15.44 -6.85 -3.54
C LEU A 33 16.50 -6.47 -2.49
N LYS A 34 16.23 -5.38 -1.74
CA LYS A 34 17.13 -4.88 -0.68
C LYS A 34 16.28 -4.37 0.49
N PRO A 35 15.61 -5.27 1.26
CA PRO A 35 14.75 -4.87 2.36
C PRO A 35 15.55 -4.18 3.47
N MET A 36 15.11 -2.99 3.93
CA MET A 36 15.84 -2.12 4.84
C MET A 36 15.45 -2.27 6.32
N SER A 37 14.36 -3.00 6.62
CA SER A 37 13.86 -3.16 7.99
C SER A 37 13.40 -4.60 8.25
N PRO A 38 13.15 -5.01 9.51
CA PRO A 38 12.74 -6.38 9.85
C PRO A 38 11.47 -6.84 9.13
N TYR A 39 10.47 -5.98 9.03
CA TYR A 39 9.19 -6.31 8.37
C TYR A 39 9.36 -6.78 6.91
N PRO A 40 9.95 -6.01 5.97
CA PRO A 40 10.13 -6.50 4.61
C PRO A 40 11.12 -7.67 4.51
N LYS A 41 12.09 -7.79 5.44
CA LYS A 41 12.97 -8.97 5.51
C LYS A 41 12.16 -10.24 5.80
N SER A 42 11.22 -10.21 6.76
CA SER A 42 10.34 -11.34 7.07
C SER A 42 9.44 -11.71 5.90
N LYS A 43 8.87 -10.70 5.22
CA LYS A 43 8.05 -10.91 4.01
C LYS A 43 8.84 -11.57 2.89
N LEU A 44 10.08 -11.11 2.63
CA LEU A 44 10.96 -11.68 1.61
C LEU A 44 11.38 -13.11 1.96
N LYS A 45 11.64 -13.41 3.24
CA LYS A 45 11.95 -14.80 3.68
C LYS A 45 10.83 -15.77 3.30
N LEU A 46 9.57 -15.36 3.49
CA LEU A 46 8.43 -16.19 3.10
C LEU A 46 8.24 -16.25 1.58
N GLU A 47 8.47 -15.16 0.81
CA GLU A 47 8.47 -15.24 -0.66
C GLU A 47 9.47 -16.29 -1.17
N ASN A 48 10.69 -16.30 -0.60
CA ASN A 48 11.73 -17.24 -0.99
C ASN A 48 11.39 -18.67 -0.60
N PHE A 49 10.79 -18.88 0.58
CA PHE A 49 10.27 -20.20 0.99
C PHE A 49 9.20 -20.71 0.01
N LEU A 50 8.23 -19.88 -0.33
CA LEU A 50 7.17 -20.27 -1.28
C LEU A 50 7.76 -20.62 -2.66
N LYS A 51 8.73 -19.85 -3.17
CA LYS A 51 9.41 -20.15 -4.44
C LYS A 51 10.11 -21.51 -4.44
N LYS A 52 10.70 -21.93 -3.31
CA LYS A 52 11.32 -23.25 -3.17
C LYS A 52 10.28 -24.37 -3.23
N LYS A 53 9.02 -24.11 -2.90
CA LYS A 53 7.92 -25.09 -2.91
C LYS A 53 7.07 -25.04 -4.20
N LYS A 54 7.61 -24.50 -5.30
CA LYS A 54 6.91 -24.31 -6.59
C LYS A 54 6.30 -25.59 -7.19
N ASN A 55 6.86 -26.78 -6.90
CA ASN A 55 6.37 -28.05 -7.38
C ASN A 55 5.16 -28.57 -6.58
N ILE A 56 4.93 -28.05 -5.38
CA ILE A 56 3.88 -28.49 -4.44
C ILE A 56 2.78 -27.44 -4.34
N ILE A 57 3.14 -26.15 -4.41
CA ILE A 57 2.24 -25.03 -4.14
C ILE A 57 2.08 -24.18 -5.40
N ARG A 58 0.85 -23.84 -5.71
CA ARG A 58 0.49 -22.74 -6.63
C ARG A 58 0.34 -21.49 -5.79
N CYS A 59 1.13 -20.46 -6.07
CA CYS A 59 1.12 -19.25 -5.25
C CYS A 59 1.16 -17.98 -6.10
N ILE A 60 0.32 -17.01 -5.75
CA ILE A 60 0.43 -15.65 -6.25
C ILE A 60 0.88 -14.76 -5.12
N ILE A 61 2.00 -14.09 -5.33
CA ILE A 61 2.61 -13.15 -4.38
C ILE A 61 2.24 -11.74 -4.84
N LEU A 62 1.48 -11.02 -4.01
CA LEU A 62 1.06 -9.66 -4.29
C LEU A 62 1.90 -8.69 -3.43
N ARG A 63 2.78 -7.92 -4.07
CA ARG A 63 3.57 -6.87 -3.40
C ARG A 63 2.78 -5.58 -3.39
N TYR A 64 2.14 -5.29 -2.23
CA TYR A 64 1.35 -4.08 -2.07
C TYR A 64 2.24 -2.85 -1.95
N PHE A 65 1.83 -1.78 -2.64
CA PHE A 65 2.28 -0.44 -2.36
C PHE A 65 1.43 0.16 -1.24
N ASN A 66 1.23 1.47 -1.17
CA ASN A 66 0.51 2.04 -0.04
C ASN A 66 -1.01 1.89 -0.22
N VAL A 67 -1.62 1.02 0.56
CA VAL A 67 -3.08 0.82 0.51
C VAL A 67 -3.77 1.90 1.31
N ALA A 68 -4.84 2.49 0.75
CA ALA A 68 -5.64 3.51 1.40
C ALA A 68 -7.11 3.47 0.94
N GLY A 69 -7.94 4.32 1.53
CA GLY A 69 -9.38 4.32 1.24
C GLY A 69 -10.17 3.38 2.14
N SER A 70 -11.48 3.35 1.87
CA SER A 70 -12.43 2.42 2.48
C SER A 70 -13.42 1.98 1.43
N ASP A 71 -14.09 0.83 1.64
CA ASP A 71 -15.10 0.37 0.71
C ASP A 71 -16.29 1.35 0.64
N LYS A 72 -16.97 1.38 -0.50
CA LYS A 72 -18.08 2.31 -0.78
C LYS A 72 -19.20 2.21 0.26
N LYS A 73 -19.49 1.02 0.75
CA LYS A 73 -20.53 0.75 1.78
C LYS A 73 -20.03 0.97 3.20
N MET A 74 -18.76 1.40 3.40
CA MET A 74 -18.18 1.67 4.72
C MET A 74 -18.21 0.45 5.67
N ARG A 75 -17.98 -0.75 5.15
CA ARG A 75 -17.90 -2.01 5.92
C ARG A 75 -16.48 -2.28 6.41
N CYS A 76 -15.47 -1.92 5.60
CA CYS A 76 -14.06 -2.09 5.92
C CYS A 76 -13.21 -0.88 5.49
N GLY A 77 -12.06 -0.74 6.12
CA GLY A 77 -11.06 0.31 5.90
C GLY A 77 -9.87 0.07 6.81
N PHE A 78 -9.01 1.05 6.98
CA PHE A 78 -7.82 0.91 7.82
C PHE A 78 -8.17 0.90 9.32
N ASN A 79 -7.31 0.26 10.12
CA ASN A 79 -7.39 0.33 11.58
C ASN A 79 -7.05 1.75 12.04
N ILE A 80 -8.02 2.44 12.67
CA ILE A 80 -7.88 3.84 13.11
C ILE A 80 -6.88 4.05 14.26
N ASN A 81 -6.38 2.99 14.87
CA ASN A 81 -5.37 3.05 15.93
C ASN A 81 -3.92 2.95 15.39
N ASN A 82 -3.73 2.89 14.09
CA ASN A 82 -2.41 2.74 13.47
C ASN A 82 -1.77 4.10 13.17
N ASP A 83 -0.83 4.53 14.01
CA ASP A 83 -0.14 5.83 13.89
C ASP A 83 0.92 5.89 12.76
N TYR A 84 1.17 4.79 12.07
CA TYR A 84 2.19 4.72 11.01
C TYR A 84 1.68 5.09 9.60
N ASN A 85 0.37 5.28 9.44
CA ASN A 85 -0.24 5.58 8.15
C ASN A 85 -0.38 7.10 7.93
N LEU A 86 0.21 7.62 6.83
CA LEU A 86 0.17 9.03 6.48
C LEU A 86 -1.26 9.58 6.41
N ILE A 87 -2.13 8.92 5.65
CA ILE A 87 -3.51 9.39 5.41
C ILE A 87 -4.33 9.35 6.69
N LEU A 88 -4.14 8.32 7.52
CA LEU A 88 -4.76 8.22 8.82
C LEU A 88 -4.34 9.37 9.75
N ASN A 89 -3.04 9.71 9.75
CA ASN A 89 -2.54 10.84 10.55
C ASN A 89 -3.10 12.18 10.08
N LEU A 90 -3.30 12.36 8.76
CA LEU A 90 -3.99 13.54 8.23
C LEU A 90 -5.46 13.58 8.66
N CYS A 91 -6.18 12.45 8.61
CA CYS A 91 -7.55 12.35 9.10
C CYS A 91 -7.63 12.72 10.59
N SER A 92 -6.72 12.19 11.40
CA SER A 92 -6.62 12.48 12.83
C SER A 92 -6.33 13.96 13.09
N ALA A 93 -5.33 14.52 12.40
CA ALA A 93 -4.95 15.93 12.54
C ALA A 93 -6.09 16.88 12.18
N SER A 94 -6.87 16.55 11.13
CA SER A 94 -8.00 17.38 10.68
C SER A 94 -9.14 17.45 11.70
N LEU A 95 -9.40 16.37 12.44
CA LEU A 95 -10.49 16.33 13.43
C LEU A 95 -10.04 16.78 14.81
N LYS A 96 -8.81 16.49 15.20
CA LYS A 96 -8.26 16.85 16.51
C LYS A 96 -7.63 18.24 16.54
N LYS A 97 -7.64 18.97 15.42
CA LYS A 97 -6.99 20.30 15.23
C LYS A 97 -5.51 20.32 15.66
N LYS A 98 -4.80 19.20 15.41
CA LYS A 98 -3.37 19.06 15.77
C LYS A 98 -2.49 19.35 14.56
N ASN A 99 -1.27 19.82 14.84
CA ASN A 99 -0.24 19.94 13.79
C ASN A 99 0.13 18.57 13.25
N PHE A 100 0.25 18.47 11.93
CA PHE A 100 0.78 17.29 11.26
C PHE A 100 2.31 17.36 11.23
N ILE A 101 3.00 16.23 11.41
CA ILE A 101 4.46 16.16 11.36
C ILE A 101 4.88 15.51 10.04
N ILE A 102 5.63 16.24 9.22
CA ILE A 102 6.31 15.72 8.04
C ILE A 102 7.69 15.24 8.46
N ASN A 103 7.97 13.93 8.33
CA ASN A 103 9.24 13.36 8.75
C ASN A 103 10.33 13.59 7.70
N GLY A 104 11.07 14.70 7.85
CA GLY A 104 12.11 15.15 6.93
C GLY A 104 11.57 15.89 5.71
N ASN A 105 12.38 16.85 5.22
CA ASN A 105 12.09 17.68 4.05
C ASN A 105 13.29 17.84 3.11
N ASN A 106 14.32 17.01 3.27
CA ASN A 106 15.57 17.07 2.52
C ASN A 106 15.87 15.74 1.81
N TYR A 107 14.84 14.98 1.42
CA TYR A 107 15.00 13.83 0.54
C TYR A 107 15.28 14.28 -0.90
N LYS A 108 15.97 13.44 -1.68
CA LYS A 108 16.24 13.70 -3.12
C LYS A 108 14.96 13.52 -3.95
N THR A 109 14.02 14.46 -3.80
CA THR A 109 12.73 14.56 -4.49
C THR A 109 12.44 16.04 -4.76
N ASN A 110 11.50 16.36 -5.64
CA ASN A 110 11.23 17.75 -6.05
C ASN A 110 10.85 18.67 -4.88
N ASP A 111 10.12 18.18 -3.88
CA ASP A 111 9.67 18.97 -2.73
C ASP A 111 10.37 18.61 -1.41
N GLY A 112 11.36 17.70 -1.48
CA GLY A 112 12.13 17.24 -0.34
C GLY A 112 11.43 16.20 0.52
N THR A 113 10.21 15.72 0.15
CA THR A 113 9.49 14.70 0.91
C THR A 113 9.40 13.37 0.17
N THR A 114 9.13 12.27 0.88
CA THR A 114 9.08 10.93 0.28
C THR A 114 7.89 10.77 -0.65
N ILE A 115 8.05 9.95 -1.72
CA ILE A 115 7.03 9.70 -2.74
C ILE A 115 6.51 8.27 -2.62
N ARG A 116 5.18 8.10 -2.65
CA ARG A 116 4.50 6.79 -2.55
C ARG A 116 3.41 6.63 -3.61
N ASP A 117 3.30 5.42 -4.12
CA ASP A 117 2.17 4.97 -4.93
C ASP A 117 1.04 4.52 -3.99
N TYR A 118 -0.14 5.11 -4.13
CA TYR A 118 -1.30 4.80 -3.29
C TYR A 118 -2.36 4.06 -4.09
N ILE A 119 -2.69 2.85 -3.66
CA ILE A 119 -3.76 2.05 -4.26
C ILE A 119 -5.00 2.03 -3.37
N HIS A 120 -6.17 2.17 -3.95
CA HIS A 120 -7.43 2.09 -3.22
C HIS A 120 -7.73 0.65 -2.80
N VAL A 121 -8.29 0.46 -1.60
CA VAL A 121 -8.55 -0.88 -1.05
C VAL A 121 -9.50 -1.71 -1.91
N GLU A 122 -10.50 -1.10 -2.58
CA GLU A 122 -11.41 -1.82 -3.47
C GLU A 122 -10.72 -2.30 -4.76
N ASP A 123 -9.81 -1.49 -5.34
CA ASP A 123 -8.99 -1.94 -6.48
C ASP A 123 -8.06 -3.09 -6.08
N LEU A 124 -7.50 -3.04 -4.86
CA LEU A 124 -6.70 -4.14 -4.34
C LEU A 124 -7.54 -5.40 -4.12
N ALA A 125 -8.78 -5.28 -3.63
CA ALA A 125 -9.70 -6.41 -3.48
C ALA A 125 -10.05 -7.04 -4.84
N GLU A 126 -10.28 -6.21 -5.88
CA GLU A 126 -10.48 -6.71 -7.24
C GLU A 126 -9.24 -7.46 -7.77
N ILE A 127 -8.03 -6.96 -7.50
CA ILE A 127 -6.79 -7.67 -7.85
C ILE A 127 -6.73 -9.05 -7.20
N HIS A 128 -7.15 -9.18 -5.93
CA HIS A 128 -7.22 -10.48 -5.26
C HIS A 128 -8.18 -11.44 -5.97
N LEU A 129 -9.37 -10.97 -6.32
CA LEU A 129 -10.37 -11.77 -7.03
C LEU A 129 -9.84 -12.24 -8.40
N LEU A 130 -9.28 -11.31 -9.18
CA LEU A 130 -8.71 -11.64 -10.49
C LEU A 130 -7.54 -12.63 -10.40
N THR A 131 -6.68 -12.46 -9.39
CA THR A 131 -5.55 -13.36 -9.19
C THR A 131 -5.97 -14.70 -8.57
N ALA A 132 -7.05 -14.77 -7.78
CA ALA A 132 -7.65 -16.00 -7.33
C ALA A 132 -8.14 -16.83 -8.54
N ASN A 133 -8.82 -16.20 -9.50
CA ASN A 133 -9.24 -16.87 -10.74
C ASN A 133 -8.03 -17.33 -11.59
N LEU A 134 -6.95 -16.56 -11.59
CA LEU A 134 -5.73 -16.92 -12.32
C LEU A 134 -5.03 -18.14 -11.71
N ILE A 135 -4.97 -18.27 -10.38
CA ILE A 135 -4.31 -19.40 -9.69
C ILE A 135 -5.04 -20.73 -9.90
N LEU A 136 -6.35 -20.69 -10.18
CA LEU A 136 -7.13 -21.89 -10.48
C LEU A 136 -6.75 -22.51 -11.84
N LYS A 137 -6.33 -21.68 -12.79
CA LYS A 137 -6.06 -22.09 -14.19
C LYS A 137 -4.61 -22.49 -14.45
N GLN A 138 -3.66 -22.13 -13.60
CA GLN A 138 -2.23 -22.28 -13.89
C GLN A 138 -1.45 -22.83 -12.69
N GLN A 139 -0.55 -23.77 -12.98
CA GLN A 139 0.33 -24.37 -11.96
C GLN A 139 1.65 -23.61 -11.91
N MET A 140 1.75 -22.56 -11.06
CA MET A 140 2.97 -21.76 -10.95
C MET A 140 2.98 -20.82 -9.75
N ILE A 141 4.17 -20.28 -9.49
CA ILE A 141 4.33 -19.12 -8.59
C ILE A 141 4.48 -17.86 -9.45
N LYS A 142 3.59 -16.90 -9.26
CA LYS A 142 3.66 -15.56 -9.89
C LYS A 142 3.78 -14.48 -8.85
N ILE A 143 4.49 -13.43 -9.18
CA ILE A 143 4.65 -12.23 -8.35
C ILE A 143 4.09 -11.06 -9.14
N PHE A 144 3.31 -10.19 -8.48
CA PHE A 144 2.74 -8.99 -9.06
C PHE A 144 2.89 -7.79 -8.13
N ASN A 145 3.23 -6.65 -8.70
CA ASN A 145 3.20 -5.36 -8.03
C ASN A 145 1.77 -4.78 -8.06
N CYS A 146 1.25 -4.41 -6.89
CA CYS A 146 -0.09 -3.85 -6.72
C CYS A 146 0.00 -2.36 -6.39
N GLY A 147 -0.07 -1.52 -7.41
CA GLY A 147 -0.05 -0.05 -7.37
C GLY A 147 -0.52 0.50 -8.72
N TYR A 148 -0.63 1.81 -8.84
CA TYR A 148 -1.13 2.46 -10.05
C TYR A 148 -0.04 2.85 -11.06
N GLY A 149 1.23 2.88 -10.63
CA GLY A 149 2.35 3.24 -11.49
C GLY A 149 2.75 4.71 -11.43
N TYR A 150 2.18 5.48 -10.54
CA TYR A 150 2.55 6.86 -10.23
C TYR A 150 2.51 7.09 -8.72
N GLY A 151 3.18 8.13 -8.26
CA GLY A 151 3.32 8.41 -6.83
C GLY A 151 3.03 9.85 -6.49
N PHE A 152 2.69 10.08 -5.22
CA PHE A 152 2.49 11.39 -4.65
C PHE A 152 3.45 11.61 -3.49
N SER A 153 4.00 12.80 -3.38
CA SER A 153 4.81 13.22 -2.24
C SER A 153 3.95 13.48 -1.00
N VAL A 154 4.58 13.55 0.17
CA VAL A 154 3.86 13.87 1.41
C VAL A 154 3.22 15.26 1.33
N LYS A 155 3.92 16.27 0.76
CA LYS A 155 3.39 17.63 0.60
C LYS A 155 2.25 17.68 -0.41
N GLU A 156 2.32 16.93 -1.51
CA GLU A 156 1.23 16.83 -2.50
C GLU A 156 -0.03 16.23 -1.87
N ILE A 157 0.11 15.14 -1.10
CA ILE A 157 -1.00 14.54 -0.36
C ILE A 157 -1.59 15.55 0.64
N LEU A 158 -0.77 16.25 1.42
CA LEU A 158 -1.24 17.25 2.36
C LEU A 158 -1.97 18.41 1.66
N LYS A 159 -1.41 18.93 0.56
CA LYS A 159 -2.04 19.99 -0.25
C LYS A 159 -3.41 19.54 -0.75
N LYS A 160 -3.49 18.32 -1.29
CA LYS A 160 -4.74 17.74 -1.79
C LYS A 160 -5.73 17.47 -0.67
N PHE A 161 -5.28 16.97 0.49
CA PHE A 161 -6.14 16.75 1.66
C PHE A 161 -6.71 18.08 2.18
N ASN A 162 -5.89 19.14 2.23
CA ASN A 162 -6.34 20.48 2.62
C ASN A 162 -7.36 21.11 1.66
N SER A 163 -7.44 20.68 0.41
CA SER A 163 -8.48 21.16 -0.53
C SER A 163 -9.85 20.49 -0.32
N ILE A 164 -9.91 19.40 0.44
CA ILE A 164 -11.18 18.67 0.70
C ILE A 164 -11.75 18.86 2.11
N ILE A 165 -11.05 19.60 2.97
CA ILE A 165 -11.47 19.89 4.34
C ILE A 165 -11.64 21.41 4.57
N LYS A 166 -12.56 21.79 5.50
CA LYS A 166 -12.78 23.21 5.84
C LYS A 166 -11.55 23.85 6.50
N ASN A 167 -11.02 23.24 7.55
CA ASN A 167 -9.93 23.77 8.35
C ASN A 167 -8.61 23.16 7.87
N LYS A 168 -7.75 23.98 7.26
CA LYS A 168 -6.44 23.53 6.77
C LYS A 168 -5.57 23.01 7.91
N ILE A 169 -4.94 21.87 7.68
CA ILE A 169 -3.97 21.26 8.59
C ILE A 169 -2.67 22.04 8.50
N LYS A 170 -2.21 22.61 9.62
CA LYS A 170 -0.86 23.13 9.77
C LYS A 170 0.12 21.98 9.98
N TYR A 171 1.37 22.14 9.53
CA TYR A 171 2.39 21.11 9.69
C TYR A 171 3.69 21.67 10.25
N LYS A 172 4.47 20.78 10.85
CA LYS A 172 5.85 21.01 11.29
C LYS A 172 6.76 20.00 10.62
N ILE A 173 8.02 20.36 10.40
CA ILE A 173 9.03 19.43 9.90
C ILE A 173 9.65 18.73 11.10
N GLY A 174 9.59 17.40 11.10
CA GLY A 174 10.26 16.54 12.07
C GLY A 174 11.53 15.90 11.50
N LYS A 175 12.22 15.10 12.33
CA LYS A 175 13.41 14.35 11.91
C LYS A 175 13.06 13.27 10.88
N ARG A 176 14.00 12.95 9.97
CA ARG A 176 13.87 11.82 9.05
C ARG A 176 13.80 10.52 9.82
N ARG A 177 13.00 9.58 9.32
CA ARG A 177 13.02 8.20 9.83
C ARG A 177 14.21 7.45 9.23
N ALA A 178 14.93 6.67 10.04
CA ALA A 178 16.17 5.99 9.63
C ALA A 178 16.00 5.02 8.45
N SER A 179 14.83 4.40 8.30
CA SER A 179 14.56 3.38 7.26
C SER A 179 13.55 3.84 6.21
N ASP A 180 13.32 5.16 6.05
CA ASP A 180 12.37 5.64 5.05
C ASP A 180 12.88 5.37 3.62
N ILE A 181 12.03 4.75 2.84
CA ILE A 181 12.23 4.59 1.40
C ILE A 181 11.90 5.95 0.75
N VAL A 182 12.82 6.50 -0.04
CA VAL A 182 12.64 7.83 -0.65
C VAL A 182 11.52 7.81 -1.69
N ILE A 183 11.57 6.85 -2.62
CA ILE A 183 10.58 6.69 -3.70
C ILE A 183 10.12 5.24 -3.74
N SER A 184 8.79 5.03 -3.73
CA SER A 184 8.19 3.71 -3.86
C SER A 184 6.99 3.79 -4.80
N ILE A 185 7.22 3.43 -6.08
CA ILE A 185 6.24 3.48 -7.18
C ILE A 185 6.25 2.13 -7.89
N ALA A 186 5.07 1.59 -8.17
CA ALA A 186 4.89 0.34 -8.88
C ALA A 186 5.15 0.47 -10.39
N ASN A 187 5.57 -0.60 -11.02
CA ASN A 187 5.28 -0.85 -12.44
C ASN A 187 4.22 -1.97 -12.50
N PRO A 188 2.93 -1.66 -12.74
CA PRO A 188 1.85 -2.64 -12.70
C PRO A 188 1.67 -3.42 -14.02
N LYS A 189 2.49 -3.17 -15.06
CA LYS A 189 2.31 -3.73 -16.40
C LYS A 189 2.16 -5.25 -16.42
N LYS A 190 2.92 -5.95 -15.56
CA LYS A 190 2.84 -7.43 -15.48
C LYS A 190 1.49 -7.90 -14.93
N LEU A 191 0.99 -7.27 -13.89
CA LEU A 191 -0.34 -7.55 -13.32
C LEU A 191 -1.43 -7.28 -14.36
N ILE A 192 -1.41 -6.11 -15.01
CA ILE A 192 -2.40 -5.71 -16.01
C ILE A 192 -2.43 -6.70 -17.19
N ARG A 193 -1.26 -7.11 -17.71
CA ARG A 193 -1.18 -8.10 -18.80
C ARG A 193 -1.77 -9.46 -18.40
N ALA A 194 -1.51 -9.90 -17.16
CA ALA A 194 -1.93 -11.22 -16.69
C ALA A 194 -3.42 -11.29 -16.34
N THR A 195 -4.00 -10.21 -15.83
CA THR A 195 -5.36 -10.20 -15.26
C THR A 195 -6.35 -9.35 -16.03
N LYS A 196 -5.88 -8.51 -16.98
CA LYS A 196 -6.68 -7.47 -17.66
C LYS A 196 -7.30 -6.46 -16.67
N TRP A 197 -6.74 -6.36 -15.46
CA TRP A 197 -7.19 -5.40 -14.46
C TRP A 197 -7.17 -3.97 -14.98
N LYS A 198 -8.24 -3.24 -14.69
CA LYS A 198 -8.40 -1.81 -14.99
C LYS A 198 -8.68 -1.08 -13.68
N PRO A 199 -7.85 -0.10 -13.26
CA PRO A 199 -8.12 0.71 -12.08
C PRO A 199 -9.48 1.40 -12.15
N LYS A 200 -10.27 1.35 -11.07
CA LYS A 200 -11.58 2.01 -10.96
C LYS A 200 -11.57 3.18 -9.97
N TYR A 201 -10.65 3.14 -9.01
CA TYR A 201 -10.60 4.07 -7.89
C TYR A 201 -9.26 4.81 -7.81
N ASN A 202 -8.60 5.05 -8.95
CA ASN A 202 -7.29 5.68 -9.04
C ASN A 202 -7.31 7.23 -8.94
N ASP A 203 -8.43 7.81 -8.52
CA ASP A 203 -8.53 9.23 -8.19
C ASP A 203 -8.09 9.50 -6.74
N LEU A 204 -7.07 10.34 -6.56
CA LEU A 204 -6.57 10.72 -5.25
C LEU A 204 -7.63 11.41 -4.37
N ASN A 205 -8.51 12.24 -4.96
CA ASN A 205 -9.59 12.87 -4.21
C ASN A 205 -10.56 11.84 -3.61
N TYR A 206 -10.97 10.88 -4.43
CA TYR A 206 -11.85 9.81 -3.97
C TYR A 206 -11.20 9.00 -2.86
N LEU A 207 -9.93 8.62 -3.02
CA LEU A 207 -9.16 7.88 -2.03
C LEU A 207 -9.07 8.62 -0.70
N LEU A 208 -8.76 9.92 -0.72
CA LEU A 208 -8.67 10.73 0.50
C LEU A 208 -10.03 10.97 1.15
N LYS A 209 -11.08 11.25 0.35
CA LYS A 209 -12.45 11.44 0.86
C LYS A 209 -13.00 10.16 1.49
N SER A 210 -12.80 8.98 0.87
CA SER A 210 -13.25 7.71 1.43
C SER A 210 -12.52 7.39 2.74
N SER A 211 -11.20 7.65 2.80
CA SER A 211 -10.41 7.51 4.02
C SER A 211 -10.91 8.40 5.17
N LEU A 212 -11.19 9.68 4.88
CA LEU A 212 -11.69 10.62 5.88
C LEU A 212 -13.09 10.22 6.38
N ARG A 213 -13.96 9.78 5.48
CA ARG A 213 -15.32 9.31 5.80
C ARG A 213 -15.27 8.10 6.73
N TRP A 214 -14.40 7.14 6.42
CA TRP A 214 -14.17 5.96 7.26
C TRP A 214 -13.66 6.34 8.66
N TYR A 215 -12.68 7.25 8.72
CA TYR A 215 -12.14 7.71 9.98
C TYR A 215 -13.20 8.37 10.86
N LYS A 216 -14.01 9.28 10.29
CA LYS A 216 -15.11 9.95 11.01
C LYS A 216 -16.12 8.96 11.57
N LYS A 217 -16.57 7.98 10.76
CA LYS A 217 -17.52 6.94 11.19
C LYS A 217 -17.01 6.12 12.36
N ASN A 218 -15.71 5.80 12.40
CA ASN A 218 -15.17 4.90 13.42
C ASN A 218 -14.67 5.63 14.67
N ILE A 219 -14.42 6.94 14.61
CA ILE A 219 -14.07 7.70 15.81
C ILE A 219 -15.32 8.07 16.62
N SER A 220 -16.49 8.23 16.00
CA SER A 220 -17.76 8.44 16.70
C SER A 220 -18.16 7.20 17.49
N LYS A 221 -18.00 6.00 16.95
CA LYS A 221 -18.27 4.72 17.64
C LYS A 221 -17.39 4.42 18.86
N LYS A 222 -16.33 5.20 19.11
CA LYS A 222 -15.46 5.06 20.29
C LYS A 222 -15.85 6.02 21.41
N LYS A 223 -16.81 6.91 21.18
CA LYS A 223 -17.29 7.86 22.18
C LYS A 223 -18.57 7.38 22.86
N ASP A 224 -19.21 6.38 22.28
CA ASP A 224 -20.34 5.62 22.83
C ASP A 224 -19.78 4.33 23.49
#